data_972c106f73dc83bb4700dcb54f072d02
#
_entry.id   972c106f73dc83bb4700dcb54f072d02
#
_cell.length_a   1.000
_cell.length_b   1.000
_cell.length_c   1.000
_cell.angle_alpha   90.00
_cell.angle_beta   90.00
_cell.angle_gamma   90.00
#
_symmetry.space_group_name_H-M   'P 1'
#
loop_
_entity.id
_entity.type
_entity.pdbx_description
1 polymer ?
#
loop_
_entity_poly.entity_id
_entity_poly.type
_entity_poly.pdbx_seq_one_letter_code
_entity_poly.pdbx_strand_id
1 'polypeptide(L)'
;SKNNPLAKAISVALQAYVPENIIARVLELGEQGYTHMDIETYDTSWEGDAYSTVSGQNSNNSVRVSNDFMQAVLDGGDWNLFWRTELDDAKEEGRDPNPCKSIPANDLWNKISKAAWSCADPGLQYDTTINEWHTCPNGGRINASNPCSEYMFLDDTACNLASLNLMQFKNEDG
;
A
#
# COMPACT_ATOMS: atom_id res chain seq x y z
N SER A 1 -31.96 -5.87 24.08
CA SER A 1 -32.72 -4.92 24.90
C SER A 1 -32.17 -3.52 24.68
N LYS A 2 -33.03 -2.54 24.44
CA LYS A 2 -32.65 -1.12 24.18
C LYS A 2 -31.82 -0.47 25.29
N ASN A 3 -31.66 -1.12 26.42
CA ASN A 3 -30.93 -0.64 27.61
C ASN A 3 -29.64 -1.43 27.90
N ASN A 4 -29.12 -2.20 26.94
CA ASN A 4 -27.84 -2.89 27.14
C ASN A 4 -26.67 -1.88 27.02
N PRO A 5 -25.87 -1.66 28.08
CA PRO A 5 -24.74 -0.73 28.07
C PRO A 5 -23.73 -1.04 26.96
N LEU A 6 -23.48 -2.31 26.69
CA LEU A 6 -22.59 -2.76 25.64
C LEU A 6 -23.12 -2.37 24.25
N ALA A 7 -24.41 -2.60 23.99
CA ALA A 7 -25.01 -2.20 22.70
C ALA A 7 -24.95 -0.69 22.48
N LYS A 8 -25.10 0.09 23.58
CA LYS A 8 -24.95 1.55 23.54
C LYS A 8 -23.50 1.96 23.24
N ALA A 9 -22.53 1.33 23.88
CA ALA A 9 -21.11 1.59 23.65
C ALA A 9 -20.70 1.27 22.20
N ILE A 10 -21.15 0.14 21.66
CA ILE A 10 -20.95 -0.23 20.24
C ILE A 10 -21.55 0.84 19.32
N SER A 11 -22.79 1.26 19.60
CA SER A 11 -23.43 2.29 18.78
C SER A 11 -22.68 3.64 18.79
N VAL A 12 -22.15 4.03 19.96
CA VAL A 12 -21.32 5.24 20.08
C VAL A 12 -20.01 5.09 19.30
N ALA A 13 -19.36 3.93 19.40
CA ALA A 13 -18.12 3.65 18.67
C ALA A 13 -18.34 3.71 17.14
N LEU A 14 -19.43 3.12 16.64
CA LEU A 14 -19.80 3.19 15.22
C LEU A 14 -20.11 4.63 14.77
N GLN A 15 -20.80 5.41 15.59
CA GLN A 15 -21.05 6.83 15.31
C GLN A 15 -19.76 7.66 15.30
N ALA A 16 -18.76 7.25 16.05
CA ALA A 16 -17.41 7.84 16.05
C ALA A 16 -16.50 7.26 14.95
N TYR A 17 -17.07 6.54 14.00
CA TYR A 17 -16.35 5.92 12.88
C TYR A 17 -15.26 4.92 13.30
N VAL A 18 -15.36 4.31 14.48
CA VAL A 18 -14.48 3.20 14.84
C VAL A 18 -14.78 2.01 13.93
N PRO A 19 -13.77 1.45 13.25
CA PRO A 19 -13.97 0.33 12.33
C PRO A 19 -14.59 -0.89 13.02
N GLU A 20 -15.52 -1.57 12.35
CA GLU A 20 -16.24 -2.72 12.90
C GLU A 20 -15.32 -3.87 13.33
N ASN A 21 -14.22 -4.09 12.60
CA ASN A 21 -13.22 -5.10 12.95
C ASN A 21 -12.49 -4.80 14.27
N ILE A 22 -12.28 -3.52 14.59
CA ILE A 22 -11.71 -3.11 15.89
C ILE A 22 -12.72 -3.38 17.00
N ILE A 23 -13.99 -3.02 16.77
CA ILE A 23 -15.07 -3.30 17.75
C ILE A 23 -15.19 -4.80 17.99
N ALA A 24 -15.21 -5.61 16.94
CA ALA A 24 -15.26 -7.07 17.03
C ALA A 24 -14.07 -7.62 17.82
N ARG A 25 -12.86 -7.11 17.56
CA ARG A 25 -11.66 -7.54 18.28
C ARG A 25 -11.68 -7.18 19.76
N VAL A 26 -12.17 -6.00 20.11
CA VAL A 26 -12.35 -5.59 21.53
C VAL A 26 -13.35 -6.50 22.24
N LEU A 27 -14.45 -6.86 21.58
CA LEU A 27 -15.45 -7.77 22.14
C LEU A 27 -14.86 -9.17 22.38
N GLU A 28 -14.13 -9.70 21.40
CA GLU A 28 -13.45 -11.00 21.51
C GLU A 28 -12.45 -11.03 22.68
N LEU A 29 -11.65 -9.97 22.86
CA LEU A 29 -10.73 -9.83 23.96
C LEU A 29 -11.46 -9.73 25.30
N GLY A 30 -12.60 -9.03 25.34
CA GLY A 30 -13.47 -8.95 26.51
C GLY A 30 -14.01 -10.33 26.93
N GLU A 31 -14.41 -11.17 25.98
CA GLU A 31 -14.85 -12.54 26.22
C GLU A 31 -13.70 -13.41 26.76
N GLN A 32 -12.46 -13.13 26.40
CA GLN A 32 -11.25 -13.79 26.90
C GLN A 32 -10.83 -13.29 28.30
N GLY A 33 -11.55 -12.34 28.88
CA GLY A 33 -11.31 -11.82 30.24
C GLY A 33 -10.41 -10.58 30.32
N TYR A 34 -10.05 -9.98 29.20
CA TYR A 34 -9.34 -8.70 29.21
C TYR A 34 -10.29 -7.57 29.61
N THR A 35 -9.92 -6.78 30.60
CA THR A 35 -10.72 -5.66 31.11
C THR A 35 -10.30 -4.31 30.58
N HIS A 36 -9.11 -4.22 30.03
CA HIS A 36 -8.56 -3.04 29.36
C HIS A 36 -7.56 -3.47 28.29
N MET A 37 -7.34 -2.62 27.34
CA MET A 37 -6.36 -2.78 26.28
C MET A 37 -5.66 -1.45 26.09
N ASP A 38 -4.35 -1.46 26.17
CA ASP A 38 -3.55 -0.31 25.81
C ASP A 38 -3.47 -0.25 24.29
N ILE A 39 -4.01 0.82 23.72
CA ILE A 39 -3.86 1.13 22.31
C ILE A 39 -2.77 2.21 22.22
N GLU A 40 -1.65 1.87 21.62
CA GLU A 40 -0.65 2.88 21.31
C GLU A 40 -1.26 3.86 20.30
N THR A 41 -1.56 5.05 20.76
CA THR A 41 -1.98 6.17 19.93
C THR A 41 -0.81 7.12 19.80
N TYR A 42 -0.34 7.28 18.56
CA TYR A 42 0.67 8.28 18.28
C TYR A 42 -0.01 9.63 18.07
N ASP A 43 0.52 10.65 18.73
CA ASP A 43 0.15 12.03 18.42
C ASP A 43 0.68 12.37 17.03
N THR A 44 -0.23 12.50 16.07
CA THR A 44 0.05 12.84 14.67
C THR A 44 0.09 14.34 14.43
N SER A 45 -0.02 15.15 15.48
CA SER A 45 0.16 16.60 15.38
C SER A 45 1.59 16.93 14.92
N TRP A 46 1.78 18.09 14.34
CA TRP A 46 3.09 18.55 13.84
C TRP A 46 4.20 18.49 14.88
N GLU A 47 3.90 18.70 16.15
CA GLU A 47 4.84 18.68 17.28
C GLU A 47 4.82 17.34 18.04
N GLY A 48 4.07 16.37 17.56
CA GLY A 48 3.90 15.07 18.22
C GLY A 48 5.11 14.17 18.17
N ASP A 49 5.22 13.30 19.14
CA ASP A 49 6.32 12.31 19.27
C ASP A 49 6.45 11.38 18.06
N ALA A 50 5.35 11.16 17.32
CA ALA A 50 5.36 10.34 16.12
C ALA A 50 6.38 10.82 15.08
N TYR A 51 6.54 12.13 14.91
CA TYR A 51 7.50 12.70 13.96
C TYR A 51 8.97 12.51 14.35
N SER A 52 9.26 12.35 15.62
CA SER A 52 10.62 12.18 16.12
C SER A 52 11.03 10.74 16.39
N THR A 53 10.05 9.84 16.60
CA THR A 53 10.31 8.48 17.11
C THR A 53 10.01 7.36 16.11
N VAL A 54 9.07 7.56 15.16
CA VAL A 54 8.71 6.55 14.16
C VAL A 54 9.57 6.71 12.92
N SER A 55 10.32 5.69 12.54
CA SER A 55 11.11 5.68 11.32
C SER A 55 10.26 5.54 10.06
N GLY A 56 10.73 6.10 8.94
CA GLY A 56 10.09 5.93 7.64
C GLY A 56 8.89 6.85 7.35
N GLN A 57 8.61 7.84 8.19
CA GLN A 57 7.47 8.75 8.03
C GLN A 57 7.56 9.65 6.79
N ASN A 58 8.78 9.97 6.36
CA ASN A 58 9.03 10.83 5.19
C ASN A 58 9.27 10.02 3.91
N SER A 59 8.93 8.73 3.91
CA SER A 59 9.02 7.89 2.73
C SER A 59 7.65 7.60 2.13
N ASN A 60 7.60 7.56 0.80
CA ASN A 60 6.46 7.03 0.06
C ASN A 60 6.84 5.65 -0.46
N ASN A 61 6.09 4.65 -0.05
CA ASN A 61 6.39 3.27 -0.42
C ASN A 61 5.37 2.77 -1.45
N SER A 62 5.86 2.09 -2.47
CA SER A 62 5.03 1.44 -3.47
C SER A 62 5.47 0.00 -3.65
N VAL A 63 4.49 -0.87 -3.89
CA VAL A 63 4.72 -2.26 -4.28
C VAL A 63 4.39 -2.39 -5.76
N ARG A 64 5.32 -2.93 -6.54
CA ARG A 64 5.08 -3.25 -7.94
C ARG A 64 4.78 -4.73 -8.07
N VAL A 65 3.64 -5.05 -8.68
CA VAL A 65 3.17 -6.40 -8.89
C VAL A 65 3.13 -6.73 -10.39
N SER A 66 3.56 -7.93 -10.75
CA SER A 66 3.46 -8.43 -12.12
C SER A 66 2.10 -9.09 -12.38
N ASN A 67 1.78 -9.29 -13.65
CA ASN A 67 0.62 -10.10 -14.04
C ASN A 67 0.71 -11.52 -13.49
N ASP A 68 1.91 -12.12 -13.44
CA ASP A 68 2.12 -13.46 -12.90
C ASP A 68 1.77 -13.55 -11.41
N PHE A 69 2.16 -12.51 -10.63
CA PHE A 69 1.75 -12.43 -9.24
C PHE A 69 0.23 -12.34 -9.10
N MET A 70 -0.41 -11.47 -9.88
CA MET A 70 -1.86 -11.32 -9.84
C MET A 70 -2.58 -12.62 -10.26
N GLN A 71 -2.03 -13.34 -11.24
CA GLN A 71 -2.56 -14.65 -11.63
C GLN A 71 -2.40 -15.67 -10.50
N ALA A 72 -1.25 -15.70 -9.82
CA ALA A 72 -1.05 -16.58 -8.66
C ALA A 72 -2.05 -16.25 -7.51
N VAL A 73 -2.39 -14.97 -7.31
CA VAL A 73 -3.45 -14.57 -6.36
C VAL A 73 -4.81 -15.14 -6.79
N LEU A 74 -5.17 -15.01 -8.07
CA LEU A 74 -6.45 -15.51 -8.59
C LEU A 74 -6.57 -17.04 -8.52
N ASP A 75 -5.47 -17.74 -8.79
CA ASP A 75 -5.41 -19.19 -8.78
C ASP A 75 -5.23 -19.79 -7.36
N GLY A 76 -5.01 -18.95 -6.35
CA GLY A 76 -4.73 -19.40 -4.99
C GLY A 76 -3.38 -20.13 -4.87
N GLY A 77 -2.44 -19.80 -5.73
CA GLY A 77 -1.11 -20.41 -5.80
C GLY A 77 -0.09 -19.77 -4.84
N ASP A 78 1.13 -20.31 -4.88
CA ASP A 78 2.25 -19.78 -4.14
C ASP A 78 3.02 -18.76 -4.98
N TRP A 79 3.67 -17.83 -4.27
CA TRP A 79 4.57 -16.84 -4.85
C TRP A 79 5.99 -17.03 -4.32
N ASN A 80 6.95 -17.20 -5.24
CA ASN A 80 8.36 -17.37 -4.93
C ASN A 80 9.07 -16.03 -4.80
N LEU A 81 9.84 -15.87 -3.74
CA LEU A 81 10.72 -14.74 -3.50
C LEU A 81 12.16 -15.16 -3.78
N PHE A 82 12.92 -14.26 -4.38
CA PHE A 82 14.30 -14.49 -4.77
C PHE A 82 15.20 -13.36 -4.25
N TRP A 83 16.43 -13.69 -3.93
CA TRP A 83 17.46 -12.68 -3.76
C TRP A 83 17.88 -12.13 -5.13
N ARG A 84 18.21 -10.85 -5.20
CA ARG A 84 18.66 -10.24 -6.47
C ARG A 84 19.92 -10.95 -6.99
N THR A 85 20.88 -11.20 -6.12
CA THR A 85 22.11 -11.93 -6.46
C THR A 85 21.82 -13.31 -7.05
N GLU A 86 20.87 -14.05 -6.50
CA GLU A 86 20.45 -15.34 -7.04
C GLU A 86 19.88 -15.24 -8.45
N LEU A 87 19.09 -14.18 -8.72
CA LEU A 87 18.56 -13.95 -10.06
C LEU A 87 19.65 -13.62 -11.08
N ASP A 88 20.66 -12.85 -10.67
CA ASP A 88 21.79 -12.48 -11.50
C ASP A 88 22.69 -13.71 -11.76
N ASP A 89 23.04 -14.46 -10.72
CA ASP A 89 23.84 -15.68 -10.82
C ASP A 89 23.14 -16.75 -11.68
N ALA A 90 21.86 -16.99 -11.46
CA ALA A 90 21.08 -17.97 -12.23
C ALA A 90 21.04 -17.61 -13.72
N LYS A 91 20.90 -16.30 -14.03
CA LYS A 91 20.92 -15.81 -15.39
C LYS A 91 22.29 -16.01 -16.07
N GLU A 92 23.39 -15.74 -15.35
CA GLU A 92 24.75 -15.95 -15.85
C GLU A 92 25.05 -17.43 -16.06
N GLU A 93 24.58 -18.29 -15.17
CA GLU A 93 24.79 -19.74 -15.21
C GLU A 93 23.80 -20.46 -16.14
N GLY A 94 22.77 -19.77 -16.66
CA GLY A 94 21.75 -20.36 -17.54
C GLY A 94 20.85 -21.39 -16.88
N ARG A 95 20.61 -21.28 -15.57
CA ARG A 95 19.75 -22.15 -14.77
C ARG A 95 18.54 -21.42 -14.24
N ASP A 96 17.55 -22.15 -13.74
CA ASP A 96 16.45 -21.57 -12.99
C ASP A 96 16.92 -21.07 -11.62
N PRO A 97 16.41 -19.91 -11.15
CA PRO A 97 16.76 -19.37 -9.85
C PRO A 97 16.11 -20.18 -8.71
N ASN A 98 16.84 -20.35 -7.62
CA ASN A 98 16.34 -21.00 -6.42
C ASN A 98 15.62 -19.99 -5.54
N PRO A 99 14.33 -20.20 -5.19
CA PRO A 99 13.62 -19.29 -4.32
C PRO A 99 14.18 -19.32 -2.89
N CYS A 100 14.40 -18.14 -2.32
CA CYS A 100 14.77 -18.03 -0.91
C CYS A 100 13.58 -18.28 0.01
N LYS A 101 12.37 -18.07 -0.48
CA LYS A 101 11.11 -18.30 0.24
C LYS A 101 9.97 -18.45 -0.75
N SER A 102 9.03 -19.34 -0.42
CA SER A 102 7.73 -19.44 -1.08
C SER A 102 6.63 -19.11 -0.07
N ILE A 103 5.67 -18.32 -0.48
CA ILE A 103 4.54 -17.89 0.37
C ILE A 103 3.24 -17.94 -0.45
N PRO A 104 2.08 -18.24 0.17
CA PRO A 104 0.81 -18.14 -0.52
C PRO A 104 0.61 -16.72 -1.07
N ALA A 105 0.31 -16.60 -2.36
CA ALA A 105 0.15 -15.31 -3.01
C ALA A 105 -0.98 -14.49 -2.37
N ASN A 106 -2.07 -15.15 -1.96
CA ASN A 106 -3.18 -14.52 -1.25
C ASN A 106 -2.79 -13.93 0.10
N ASP A 107 -1.86 -14.56 0.83
CA ASP A 107 -1.41 -14.03 2.12
C ASP A 107 -0.63 -12.72 1.92
N LEU A 108 0.23 -12.66 0.91
CA LEU A 108 0.95 -11.44 0.56
C LEU A 108 0.00 -10.34 0.08
N TRP A 109 -0.95 -10.69 -0.79
CA TRP A 109 -1.97 -9.76 -1.28
C TRP A 109 -2.82 -9.18 -0.15
N ASN A 110 -3.25 -10.00 0.79
CA ASN A 110 -4.01 -9.57 1.96
C ASN A 110 -3.20 -8.62 2.86
N LYS A 111 -1.88 -8.87 3.03
CA LYS A 111 -1.01 -7.96 3.78
C LYS A 111 -0.87 -6.60 3.10
N ILE A 112 -0.66 -6.58 1.78
CA ILE A 112 -0.59 -5.35 0.99
C ILE A 112 -1.90 -4.56 1.12
N SER A 113 -3.03 -5.22 0.88
CA SER A 113 -4.36 -4.61 0.94
C SER A 113 -4.69 -4.06 2.32
N LYS A 114 -4.36 -4.82 3.37
CA LYS A 114 -4.59 -4.40 4.75
C LYS A 114 -3.73 -3.19 5.14
N ALA A 115 -2.46 -3.17 4.74
CA ALA A 115 -1.57 -2.05 4.99
C ALA A 115 -2.08 -0.79 4.27
N ALA A 116 -2.38 -0.88 2.97
CA ALA A 116 -2.91 0.22 2.18
C ALA A 116 -4.22 0.78 2.76
N TRP A 117 -5.10 -0.09 3.25
CA TRP A 117 -6.35 0.34 3.90
C TRP A 117 -6.09 1.04 5.25
N SER A 118 -5.12 0.55 6.03
CA SER A 118 -4.86 1.04 7.39
C SER A 118 -4.12 2.38 7.42
N CYS A 119 -3.21 2.62 6.48
CA CYS A 119 -2.32 3.79 6.51
C CYS A 119 -2.07 4.45 5.14
N ALA A 120 -2.85 4.07 4.12
CA ALA A 120 -2.71 4.53 2.73
C ALA A 120 -1.36 4.16 2.05
N ASP A 121 -0.55 3.34 2.69
CA ASP A 121 0.71 2.80 2.18
C ASP A 121 0.71 1.26 2.26
N PRO A 122 1.32 0.56 1.32
CA PRO A 122 2.00 1.04 0.13
C PRO A 122 1.05 1.44 -0.99
N GLY A 123 1.50 2.32 -1.91
CA GLY A 123 0.89 2.46 -3.23
C GLY A 123 1.04 1.17 -4.03
N LEU A 124 0.11 0.88 -4.92
CA LEU A 124 0.15 -0.32 -5.77
C LEU A 124 0.40 0.05 -7.23
N GLN A 125 1.36 -0.61 -7.85
CA GLN A 125 1.71 -0.39 -9.25
C GLN A 125 1.74 -1.71 -10.01
N TYR A 126 1.08 -1.75 -11.16
CA TYR A 126 0.99 -2.93 -12.03
C TYR A 126 2.12 -2.91 -13.05
N ASP A 127 3.24 -3.52 -12.69
CA ASP A 127 4.51 -3.45 -13.39
C ASP A 127 4.43 -3.87 -14.87
N THR A 128 3.76 -4.99 -15.14
CA THR A 128 3.61 -5.51 -16.51
C THR A 128 2.83 -4.52 -17.37
N THR A 129 1.67 -4.08 -16.91
CA THR A 129 0.82 -3.13 -17.63
C THR A 129 1.51 -1.79 -17.85
N ILE A 130 2.21 -1.27 -16.85
CA ILE A 130 2.95 0.00 -16.97
C ILE A 130 3.98 -0.09 -18.09
N ASN A 131 4.72 -1.19 -18.17
CA ASN A 131 5.76 -1.37 -19.21
C ASN A 131 5.19 -1.74 -20.58
N GLU A 132 4.02 -2.38 -20.66
CA GLU A 132 3.30 -2.59 -21.91
C GLU A 132 2.82 -1.27 -22.55
N TRP A 133 2.42 -0.32 -21.70
CA TRP A 133 1.95 0.99 -22.14
C TRP A 133 3.07 2.05 -22.24
N HIS A 134 4.30 1.63 -22.02
CA HIS A 134 5.45 2.53 -22.10
C HIS A 134 5.62 3.12 -23.51
N THR A 135 5.57 4.44 -23.63
CA THR A 135 5.61 5.15 -24.91
C THR A 135 7.03 5.30 -25.49
N CYS A 136 8.07 4.97 -24.71
CA CYS A 136 9.48 5.06 -25.13
C CYS A 136 10.28 3.80 -24.72
N PRO A 137 9.87 2.59 -25.18
CA PRO A 137 10.42 1.33 -24.70
C PRO A 137 11.91 1.12 -25.02
N ASN A 138 12.40 1.77 -26.09
CA ASN A 138 13.80 1.68 -26.48
C ASN A 138 14.76 2.43 -25.55
N GLY A 139 14.24 3.31 -24.71
CA GLY A 139 15.01 4.08 -23.73
C GLY A 139 15.31 3.30 -22.44
N GLY A 140 14.63 2.20 -22.20
CA GLY A 140 14.76 1.39 -21.00
C GLY A 140 13.40 0.98 -20.41
N ARG A 141 13.44 0.44 -19.21
CA ARG A 141 12.28 -0.03 -18.46
C ARG A 141 11.84 1.03 -17.45
N ILE A 142 10.54 1.16 -17.24
CA ILE A 142 9.99 1.95 -16.14
C ILE A 142 10.08 1.13 -14.85
N ASN A 143 10.89 1.59 -13.89
CA ASN A 143 11.14 0.90 -12.62
C ASN A 143 10.41 1.54 -11.44
N ALA A 144 10.04 2.82 -11.52
CA ALA A 144 9.43 3.57 -10.43
C ALA A 144 8.51 4.67 -10.97
N SER A 145 7.91 5.40 -10.05
CA SER A 145 7.10 6.59 -10.32
C SER A 145 7.37 7.67 -9.28
N ASN A 146 6.79 8.85 -9.47
CA ASN A 146 6.63 9.81 -8.40
C ASN A 146 5.62 9.29 -7.34
N PRO A 147 5.52 9.94 -6.16
CA PRO A 147 4.68 9.46 -5.06
C PRO A 147 3.21 9.23 -5.43
N CYS A 148 2.61 10.14 -6.20
CA CYS A 148 1.20 10.04 -6.59
C CYS A 148 0.96 9.12 -7.80
N SER A 149 2.02 8.55 -8.38
CA SER A 149 1.98 7.61 -9.53
C SER A 149 1.42 8.20 -10.83
N GLU A 150 1.36 9.52 -10.98
CA GLU A 150 0.96 10.16 -12.23
C GLU A 150 2.10 10.25 -13.26
N TYR A 151 3.36 10.10 -12.81
CA TYR A 151 4.54 10.11 -13.68
C TYR A 151 5.22 8.73 -13.66
N MET A 152 4.96 7.95 -14.71
CA MET A 152 5.51 6.63 -14.95
C MET A 152 6.49 6.73 -16.11
N PHE A 153 7.78 6.93 -15.82
CA PHE A 153 8.79 7.08 -16.85
C PHE A 153 10.15 6.52 -16.44
N LEU A 154 11.18 6.78 -17.26
CA LEU A 154 12.52 6.24 -17.07
C LEU A 154 13.22 6.81 -15.83
N ASP A 155 14.17 6.05 -15.29
CA ASP A 155 15.06 6.52 -14.25
C ASP A 155 15.88 7.73 -14.76
N ASP A 156 16.38 8.52 -13.82
CA ASP A 156 17.18 9.74 -14.10
C ASP A 156 16.46 10.80 -14.97
N THR A 157 15.13 10.81 -14.90
CA THR A 157 14.29 11.81 -15.57
C THR A 157 13.60 12.73 -14.57
N ALA A 158 13.04 13.83 -15.07
CA ALA A 158 12.32 14.79 -14.25
C ALA A 158 10.94 15.07 -14.82
N CYS A 159 10.00 15.37 -13.91
CA CYS A 159 8.66 15.81 -14.27
C CYS A 159 8.55 17.33 -14.16
N ASN A 160 8.14 17.98 -15.25
CA ASN A 160 7.79 19.40 -15.22
C ASN A 160 6.29 19.55 -15.03
N LEU A 161 5.90 20.17 -13.92
CA LEU A 161 4.50 20.43 -13.62
C LEU A 161 4.14 21.88 -13.98
N ALA A 162 2.95 22.06 -14.54
CA ALA A 162 2.40 23.38 -14.83
C ALA A 162 0.89 23.39 -14.56
N SER A 163 0.42 24.52 -14.09
CA SER A 163 -1.02 24.78 -13.93
C SER A 163 -1.35 26.11 -14.60
N LEU A 164 -2.34 26.10 -15.48
CA LEU A 164 -2.84 27.29 -16.14
C LEU A 164 -4.07 27.82 -15.38
N ASN A 165 -4.04 29.11 -15.01
CA ASN A 165 -5.22 29.75 -14.48
C ASN A 165 -6.18 30.11 -15.63
N LEU A 166 -7.11 29.20 -15.93
CA LEU A 166 -8.06 29.37 -17.03
C LEU A 166 -8.96 30.61 -16.88
N MET A 167 -9.10 31.13 -15.66
CA MET A 167 -9.88 32.37 -15.43
C MET A 167 -9.24 33.60 -16.08
N GLN A 168 -7.92 33.54 -16.37
CA GLN A 168 -7.23 34.63 -17.07
C GLN A 168 -7.48 34.62 -18.59
N PHE A 169 -8.10 33.58 -19.12
CA PHE A 169 -8.41 33.43 -20.54
C PHE A 169 -9.88 33.62 -20.88
N LYS A 170 -10.67 34.09 -19.92
CA LYS A 170 -12.07 34.46 -20.15
C LYS A 170 -12.14 35.78 -20.93
N ASN A 171 -13.04 35.83 -21.89
CA ASN A 171 -13.45 37.05 -22.57
C ASN A 171 -14.46 37.83 -21.68
N GLU A 172 -14.74 39.07 -22.05
CA GLU A 172 -15.72 39.93 -21.35
C GLU A 172 -17.15 39.34 -21.35
N ASP A 173 -17.42 38.42 -22.29
CA ASP A 173 -18.71 37.73 -22.44
C ASP A 173 -18.83 36.41 -21.64
N GLY A 174 -17.82 36.00 -20.86
CA GLY A 174 -17.81 34.84 -19.96
C GLY A 174 -17.02 33.62 -20.38
#